data_bf04db4a77eed6dd0274c5a5313315df
#
_entry.id   bf04db4a77eed6dd0274c5a5313315df
#
_cell.length_a   1.000
_cell.length_b   1.000
_cell.length_c   1.000
_cell.angle_alpha   90.00
_cell.angle_beta   90.00
_cell.angle_gamma   90.00
#
_symmetry.space_group_name_H-M   'P 1'
#
loop_
_entity.id
_entity.type
_entity.pdbx_description
1 polymer ?
#
loop_
_entity_poly.entity_id
_entity_poly.type
_entity_poly.pdbx_seq_one_letter_code
_entity_poly.pdbx_strand_id
1 'polypeptide(L)'
;MLRLPDNFESFTDARKAGFMKMKEHKDNGGKIVGTYCSFVPTELIIAAGAIPVSLCATSEEPISAAEAHLPSNLCPLIKASYGFALTDTCPYFYFSDFIVGETTCDGKKKMFELMNDLKETYVMQLPSSRDEVALDMWEKEIHKFWKKLEDFYGVTITEEDVKKAILLKNAERDLVLEYLELGKLN
;
A
#
# COMPACT_ATOMS: atom_id res chain seq x y z
N MET A 1 34.62 12.09 5.44
CA MET A 1 33.21 12.29 5.74
C MET A 1 32.47 12.30 4.39
N LEU A 2 31.59 11.35 4.14
CA LEU A 2 30.79 11.34 2.91
C LEU A 2 29.87 12.55 2.93
N ARG A 3 29.90 13.35 1.86
CA ARG A 3 29.01 14.48 1.68
C ARG A 3 27.64 13.95 1.28
N LEU A 4 26.58 14.43 1.91
CA LEU A 4 25.21 14.13 1.49
C LEU A 4 24.94 14.69 0.09
N PRO A 5 24.10 14.02 -0.71
CA PRO A 5 23.65 14.56 -1.99
C PRO A 5 23.04 15.95 -1.81
N ASP A 6 23.26 16.86 -2.77
CA ASP A 6 22.77 18.24 -2.69
C ASP A 6 21.24 18.34 -2.66
N ASN A 7 20.54 17.26 -3.09
CA ASN A 7 19.08 17.16 -3.09
C ASN A 7 18.49 16.40 -1.88
N PHE A 8 19.31 16.06 -0.87
CA PHE A 8 18.86 15.27 0.29
C PHE A 8 17.76 15.97 1.08
N GLU A 9 17.86 17.27 1.27
CA GLU A 9 16.83 18.07 1.94
C GLU A 9 15.53 18.11 1.14
N SER A 10 15.60 18.19 -0.19
CA SER A 10 14.42 18.21 -1.05
C SER A 10 13.58 16.91 -0.98
N PHE A 11 14.20 15.75 -0.78
CA PHE A 11 13.47 14.50 -0.53
C PHE A 11 12.75 14.50 0.82
N THR A 12 13.39 15.02 1.86
CA THR A 12 12.77 15.16 3.18
C THR A 12 11.57 16.11 3.14
N ASP A 13 11.72 17.23 2.46
CA ASP A 13 10.65 18.21 2.30
C ASP A 13 9.51 17.68 1.41
N ALA A 14 9.83 16.95 0.35
CA ALA A 14 8.82 16.27 -0.48
C ALA A 14 7.99 15.26 0.33
N ARG A 15 8.62 14.51 1.26
CA ARG A 15 7.94 13.58 2.15
C ARG A 15 6.98 14.31 3.11
N LYS A 16 7.43 15.40 3.72
CA LYS A 16 6.58 16.25 4.59
C LYS A 16 5.42 16.85 3.81
N ALA A 17 5.69 17.38 2.60
CA ALA A 17 4.67 17.91 1.72
C ALA A 17 3.65 16.84 1.29
N GLY A 18 4.09 15.61 1.03
CA GLY A 18 3.23 14.47 0.74
C GLY A 18 2.25 14.18 1.89
N PHE A 19 2.75 14.17 3.12
CA PHE A 19 1.91 14.03 4.32
C PHE A 19 0.84 15.13 4.42
N MET A 20 1.24 16.39 4.26
CA MET A 20 0.30 17.54 4.34
C MET A 20 -0.77 17.46 3.25
N LYS A 21 -0.42 17.03 2.03
CA LYS A 21 -1.37 16.79 0.94
C LYS A 21 -2.37 15.69 1.28
N MET A 22 -1.92 14.60 1.94
CA MET A 22 -2.84 13.53 2.36
C MET A 22 -3.81 14.02 3.42
N LYS A 23 -3.32 14.80 4.38
CA LYS A 23 -4.18 15.44 5.39
C LYS A 23 -5.23 16.34 4.74
N GLU A 24 -4.81 17.27 3.88
CA GLU A 24 -5.69 18.18 3.16
C GLU A 24 -6.74 17.40 2.31
N HIS A 25 -6.30 16.35 1.60
CA HIS A 25 -7.21 15.49 0.85
C HIS A 25 -8.26 14.87 1.76
N LYS A 26 -7.85 14.39 2.93
CA LYS A 26 -8.77 13.77 3.90
C LYS A 26 -9.72 14.80 4.53
N ASP A 27 -9.21 15.96 4.89
CA ASP A 27 -10.02 17.07 5.45
C ASP A 27 -11.11 17.55 4.46
N ASN A 28 -10.85 17.40 3.15
CA ASN A 28 -11.81 17.68 2.07
C ASN A 28 -12.74 16.48 1.73
N GLY A 29 -12.80 15.46 2.57
CA GLY A 29 -13.64 14.27 2.36
C GLY A 29 -13.07 13.28 1.35
N GLY A 30 -11.78 13.38 1.03
CA GLY A 30 -11.10 12.47 0.12
C GLY A 30 -10.97 11.05 0.69
N LYS A 31 -10.85 10.08 -0.21
CA LYS A 31 -10.78 8.65 0.08
C LYS A 31 -9.34 8.18 0.00
N ILE A 32 -8.87 7.41 0.98
CA ILE A 32 -7.50 6.88 1.02
C ILE A 32 -7.54 5.39 1.38
N VAL A 33 -6.89 4.56 0.59
CA VAL A 33 -6.72 3.12 0.85
C VAL A 33 -5.25 2.82 1.12
N GLY A 34 -4.97 2.29 2.30
CA GLY A 34 -3.63 1.83 2.65
C GLY A 34 -3.31 0.48 2.00
N THR A 35 -2.13 0.35 1.40
CA THR A 35 -1.74 -0.89 0.71
C THR A 35 -0.43 -1.43 1.26
N TYR A 36 -0.33 -2.75 1.32
CA TYR A 36 0.91 -3.46 1.60
C TYR A 36 1.32 -4.30 0.39
N CYS A 37 2.63 -4.31 0.11
CA CYS A 37 3.23 -5.02 -1.04
C CYS A 37 2.81 -4.49 -2.42
N SER A 38 2.90 -5.34 -3.46
CA SER A 38 2.95 -4.86 -4.85
C SER A 38 1.89 -5.46 -5.76
N PHE A 39 1.13 -6.48 -5.29
CA PHE A 39 0.14 -7.15 -6.14
C PHE A 39 -1.29 -6.59 -5.98
N VAL A 40 -1.50 -5.69 -5.03
CA VAL A 40 -2.78 -4.99 -4.91
C VAL A 40 -3.02 -4.19 -6.19
N PRO A 41 -4.14 -4.43 -6.91
CA PRO A 41 -4.46 -3.68 -8.12
C PRO A 41 -4.87 -2.25 -7.76
N THR A 42 -3.87 -1.37 -7.61
CA THR A 42 -4.08 0.05 -7.24
C THR A 42 -4.93 0.81 -8.25
N GLU A 43 -5.01 0.33 -9.47
CA GLU A 43 -5.89 0.83 -10.53
C GLU A 43 -7.37 0.79 -10.11
N LEU A 44 -7.79 -0.26 -9.40
CA LEU A 44 -9.18 -0.36 -8.89
C LEU A 44 -9.43 0.67 -7.78
N ILE A 45 -8.43 0.92 -6.92
CA ILE A 45 -8.53 1.94 -5.87
C ILE A 45 -8.70 3.33 -6.50
N ILE A 46 -7.90 3.62 -7.52
CA ILE A 46 -7.98 4.89 -8.26
C ILE A 46 -9.34 5.01 -8.99
N ALA A 47 -9.81 3.93 -9.62
CA ALA A 47 -11.11 3.89 -10.29
C ALA A 47 -12.28 4.12 -9.32
N ALA A 48 -12.15 3.73 -8.05
CA ALA A 48 -13.11 4.03 -6.98
C ALA A 48 -13.07 5.50 -6.50
N GLY A 49 -12.17 6.31 -7.06
CA GLY A 49 -11.92 7.70 -6.65
C GLY A 49 -11.15 7.83 -5.34
N ALA A 50 -10.36 6.81 -4.97
CA ALA A 50 -9.50 6.82 -3.78
C ALA A 50 -8.01 6.91 -4.15
N ILE A 51 -7.20 7.39 -3.22
CA ILE A 51 -5.73 7.43 -3.35
C ILE A 51 -5.13 6.18 -2.69
N PRO A 52 -4.40 5.32 -3.43
CA PRO A 52 -3.64 4.26 -2.82
C PRO A 52 -2.37 4.81 -2.17
N VAL A 53 -2.09 4.42 -0.92
CA VAL A 53 -0.88 4.79 -0.20
C VAL A 53 -0.15 3.57 0.32
N SER A 54 1.16 3.49 0.10
CA SER A 54 1.98 2.39 0.61
C SER A 54 2.24 2.57 2.11
N LEU A 55 2.03 1.49 2.87
CA LEU A 55 2.17 1.44 4.33
C LEU A 55 3.40 0.66 4.80
N CYS A 56 4.26 0.20 3.88
CA CYS A 56 5.49 -0.49 4.28
C CYS A 56 6.36 0.41 5.14
N ALA A 57 6.83 -0.14 6.27
CA ALA A 57 7.65 0.58 7.23
C ALA A 57 8.95 1.12 6.60
N THR A 58 9.36 2.29 7.06
CA THR A 58 10.59 2.98 6.62
C THR A 58 11.61 3.15 7.73
N SER A 59 11.32 2.66 8.94
CA SER A 59 12.18 2.74 10.13
C SER A 59 11.90 1.55 11.05
N GLU A 60 12.87 1.20 11.88
CA GLU A 60 12.80 0.10 12.85
C GLU A 60 12.30 0.55 14.23
N GLU A 61 12.08 1.83 14.42
CA GLU A 61 11.74 2.46 15.70
C GLU A 61 10.56 1.77 16.44
N PRO A 62 9.46 1.39 15.80
CA PRO A 62 8.32 0.80 16.50
C PRO A 62 8.40 -0.73 16.66
N ILE A 63 9.52 -1.39 16.32
CA ILE A 63 9.63 -2.86 16.39
C ILE A 63 9.41 -3.37 17.82
N SER A 64 9.95 -2.68 18.82
CA SER A 64 9.81 -3.10 20.22
C SER A 64 8.34 -3.19 20.68
N ALA A 65 7.50 -2.28 20.21
CA ALA A 65 6.06 -2.33 20.50
C ALA A 65 5.38 -3.52 19.80
N ALA A 66 5.79 -3.83 18.58
CA ALA A 66 5.24 -4.97 17.83
C ALA A 66 5.62 -6.33 18.45
N GLU A 67 6.77 -6.44 19.10
CA GLU A 67 7.25 -7.67 19.74
C GLU A 67 6.43 -8.08 20.97
N ALA A 68 5.54 -7.23 21.46
CA ALA A 68 4.53 -7.63 22.43
C ALA A 68 3.49 -8.61 21.85
N HIS A 69 3.29 -8.61 20.54
CA HIS A 69 2.27 -9.41 19.85
C HIS A 69 2.87 -10.38 18.81
N LEU A 70 4.07 -10.07 18.29
CA LEU A 70 4.73 -10.82 17.23
C LEU A 70 6.06 -11.40 17.72
N PRO A 71 6.45 -12.59 17.25
CA PRO A 71 7.73 -13.19 17.63
C PRO A 71 8.93 -12.31 17.30
N SER A 72 9.93 -12.26 18.19
CA SER A 72 11.13 -11.44 18.00
C SER A 72 11.95 -11.84 16.77
N ASN A 73 11.93 -13.11 16.38
CA ASN A 73 12.59 -13.63 15.17
C ASN A 73 11.81 -13.42 13.85
N LEU A 74 10.65 -12.76 13.91
CA LEU A 74 9.90 -12.41 12.70
C LEU A 74 10.62 -11.31 11.89
N CYS A 75 10.36 -11.28 10.58
CA CYS A 75 10.91 -10.29 9.66
C CYS A 75 10.79 -8.85 10.22
N PRO A 76 11.89 -8.09 10.29
CA PRO A 76 11.87 -6.71 10.82
C PRO A 76 10.89 -5.79 10.10
N LEU A 77 10.74 -5.91 8.77
CA LEU A 77 9.80 -5.11 7.99
C LEU A 77 8.34 -5.34 8.44
N ILE A 78 7.99 -6.59 8.76
CA ILE A 78 6.64 -6.95 9.23
C ILE A 78 6.43 -6.36 10.62
N LYS A 79 7.37 -6.57 11.53
CA LYS A 79 7.30 -6.02 12.90
C LYS A 79 7.20 -4.50 12.89
N ALA A 80 8.05 -3.83 12.11
CA ALA A 80 8.03 -2.38 11.99
C ALA A 80 6.70 -1.87 11.41
N SER A 81 6.18 -2.52 10.36
CA SER A 81 4.90 -2.13 9.75
C SER A 81 3.72 -2.27 10.72
N TYR A 82 3.69 -3.36 11.49
CA TYR A 82 2.69 -3.54 12.53
C TYR A 82 2.89 -2.57 13.70
N GLY A 83 4.14 -2.35 14.10
CA GLY A 83 4.48 -1.41 15.17
C GLY A 83 4.04 0.02 14.87
N PHE A 84 4.21 0.50 13.64
CA PHE A 84 3.70 1.80 13.20
C PHE A 84 2.19 1.92 13.30
N ALA A 85 1.46 0.85 12.98
CA ALA A 85 0.01 0.81 13.13
C ALA A 85 -0.40 0.78 14.62
N LEU A 86 0.26 -0.05 15.43
CA LEU A 86 -0.02 -0.23 16.84
C LEU A 86 0.24 1.02 17.67
N THR A 87 1.29 1.77 17.34
CA THR A 87 1.69 3.00 18.05
C THR A 87 1.04 4.27 17.48
N ASP A 88 0.25 4.13 16.42
CA ASP A 88 -0.40 5.26 15.72
C ASP A 88 0.58 6.34 15.25
N THR A 89 1.79 5.94 14.88
CA THR A 89 2.86 6.85 14.47
C THR A 89 3.04 6.93 12.95
N CYS A 90 2.26 6.17 12.17
CA CYS A 90 2.22 6.28 10.72
C CYS A 90 1.05 7.15 10.26
N PRO A 91 1.30 8.37 9.77
CA PRO A 91 0.23 9.25 9.30
C PRO A 91 -0.56 8.66 8.12
N TYR A 92 0.07 7.90 7.24
CA TYR A 92 -0.61 7.26 6.12
C TYR A 92 -1.55 6.15 6.58
N PHE A 93 -1.16 5.36 7.60
CA PHE A 93 -2.06 4.40 8.23
C PHE A 93 -3.24 5.11 8.90
N TYR A 94 -2.97 6.19 9.64
CA TYR A 94 -3.99 6.98 10.34
C TYR A 94 -5.08 7.48 9.38
N PHE A 95 -4.70 8.07 8.24
CA PHE A 95 -5.63 8.64 7.27
C PHE A 95 -6.27 7.62 6.34
N SER A 96 -5.77 6.38 6.25
CA SER A 96 -6.40 5.34 5.44
C SER A 96 -7.79 4.99 5.95
N ASP A 97 -8.75 4.81 5.05
CA ASP A 97 -10.12 4.40 5.37
C ASP A 97 -10.15 2.93 5.78
N PHE A 98 -9.44 2.10 5.04
CA PHE A 98 -9.18 0.69 5.32
C PHE A 98 -7.84 0.28 4.70
N ILE A 99 -7.42 -0.94 5.03
CA ILE A 99 -6.14 -1.50 4.60
C ILE A 99 -6.36 -2.63 3.61
N VAL A 100 -5.52 -2.73 2.61
CA VAL A 100 -5.44 -3.87 1.70
C VAL A 100 -4.08 -4.52 1.82
N GLY A 101 -4.10 -5.81 2.07
CA GLY A 101 -2.91 -6.65 2.07
C GLY A 101 -3.09 -7.84 1.15
N GLU A 102 -2.03 -8.62 1.00
CA GLU A 102 -2.00 -9.79 0.15
C GLU A 102 -1.20 -10.93 0.79
N THR A 103 -1.53 -12.16 0.45
CA THR A 103 -0.93 -13.36 1.08
C THR A 103 0.45 -13.70 0.53
N THR A 104 1.35 -12.71 0.44
CA THR A 104 2.72 -12.86 -0.08
C THR A 104 3.63 -13.68 0.82
N CYS A 105 3.43 -13.64 2.14
CA CYS A 105 4.19 -14.46 3.08
C CYS A 105 3.40 -14.73 4.36
N ASP A 106 3.77 -15.79 5.08
CA ASP A 106 3.02 -16.23 6.27
C ASP A 106 3.07 -15.22 7.43
N GLY A 107 4.20 -14.55 7.60
CA GLY A 107 4.32 -13.51 8.62
C GLY A 107 3.36 -12.34 8.40
N LYS A 108 3.13 -11.94 7.14
CA LYS A 108 2.15 -10.92 6.81
C LYS A 108 0.72 -11.35 7.06
N LYS A 109 0.38 -12.60 6.76
CA LYS A 109 -0.97 -13.13 7.06
C LYS A 109 -1.31 -12.93 8.53
N LYS A 110 -0.37 -13.25 9.44
CA LYS A 110 -0.56 -13.03 10.87
C LYS A 110 -0.60 -11.55 11.25
N MET A 111 0.26 -10.73 10.62
CA MET A 111 0.22 -9.28 10.80
C MET A 111 -1.15 -8.70 10.40
N PHE A 112 -1.72 -9.11 9.28
CA PHE A 112 -3.02 -8.61 8.81
C PHE A 112 -4.17 -9.03 9.73
N GLU A 113 -4.12 -10.23 10.31
CA GLU A 113 -5.08 -10.69 11.32
C GLU A 113 -5.10 -9.73 12.52
N LEU A 114 -3.93 -9.42 13.08
CA LEU A 114 -3.79 -8.51 14.21
C LEU A 114 -4.11 -7.05 13.81
N MET A 115 -3.77 -6.66 12.60
CA MET A 115 -4.01 -5.30 12.09
C MET A 115 -5.50 -5.02 11.90
N ASN A 116 -6.31 -6.05 11.62
CA ASN A 116 -7.74 -5.92 11.49
C ASN A 116 -8.42 -5.49 12.81
N ASP A 117 -7.80 -5.74 13.96
CA ASP A 117 -8.28 -5.24 15.25
C ASP A 117 -8.05 -3.72 15.42
N LEU A 118 -7.10 -3.16 14.65
CA LEU A 118 -6.77 -1.72 14.68
C LEU A 118 -7.53 -0.95 13.60
N LYS A 119 -7.63 -1.52 12.41
CA LYS A 119 -8.31 -0.93 11.25
C LYS A 119 -8.77 -2.04 10.30
N GLU A 120 -9.97 -1.89 9.74
CA GLU A 120 -10.50 -2.85 8.77
C GLU A 120 -9.45 -3.20 7.72
N THR A 121 -9.15 -4.50 7.60
CA THR A 121 -8.09 -5.02 6.73
C THR A 121 -8.65 -6.06 5.78
N TYR A 122 -8.66 -5.75 4.49
CA TYR A 122 -9.02 -6.69 3.42
C TYR A 122 -7.77 -7.42 2.94
N VAL A 123 -7.82 -8.74 2.90
CA VAL A 123 -6.66 -9.56 2.50
C VAL A 123 -6.99 -10.31 1.20
N MET A 124 -6.27 -9.95 0.13
CA MET A 124 -6.35 -10.61 -1.16
C MET A 124 -5.56 -11.93 -1.14
N GLN A 125 -6.17 -12.99 -1.66
CA GLN A 125 -5.54 -14.29 -1.76
C GLN A 125 -4.72 -14.40 -3.04
N LEU A 126 -3.41 -14.53 -2.92
CA LEU A 126 -2.54 -14.79 -4.06
C LEU A 126 -2.48 -16.30 -4.35
N PRO A 127 -2.58 -16.71 -5.61
CA PRO A 127 -2.33 -18.10 -5.99
C PRO A 127 -0.86 -18.46 -5.80
N SER A 128 -0.59 -19.71 -5.43
CA SER A 128 0.77 -20.23 -5.26
C SER A 128 1.40 -20.82 -6.55
N SER A 129 0.62 -20.97 -7.61
CA SER A 129 1.05 -21.46 -8.93
C SER A 129 0.79 -20.44 -10.04
N ARG A 130 1.16 -20.78 -11.27
CA ARG A 130 0.98 -19.93 -12.46
C ARG A 130 0.23 -20.66 -13.59
N ASP A 131 -0.55 -21.67 -13.24
CA ASP A 131 -1.39 -22.40 -14.17
C ASP A 131 -2.74 -21.68 -14.42
N GLU A 132 -3.56 -22.27 -15.28
CA GLU A 132 -4.88 -21.68 -15.62
C GLU A 132 -5.81 -21.57 -14.40
N VAL A 133 -5.72 -22.52 -13.47
CA VAL A 133 -6.52 -22.51 -12.24
C VAL A 133 -6.10 -21.33 -11.36
N ALA A 134 -4.81 -21.06 -11.26
CA ALA A 134 -4.27 -19.94 -10.54
C ALA A 134 -4.69 -18.58 -11.14
N LEU A 135 -4.71 -18.49 -12.47
CA LEU A 135 -5.18 -17.29 -13.16
C LEU A 135 -6.68 -17.04 -12.92
N ASP A 136 -7.52 -18.07 -13.04
CA ASP A 136 -8.95 -17.98 -12.73
C ASP A 136 -9.20 -17.58 -11.26
N MET A 137 -8.43 -18.15 -10.33
CA MET A 137 -8.48 -17.75 -8.93
C MET A 137 -8.13 -16.28 -8.74
N TRP A 138 -7.07 -15.80 -9.40
CA TRP A 138 -6.62 -14.41 -9.28
C TRP A 138 -7.64 -13.43 -9.89
N GLU A 139 -8.21 -13.74 -11.04
CA GLU A 139 -9.27 -12.95 -11.66
C GLU A 139 -10.47 -12.80 -10.72
N LYS A 140 -10.93 -13.90 -10.12
CA LYS A 140 -12.00 -13.86 -9.12
C LYS A 140 -11.66 -13.03 -7.90
N GLU A 141 -10.42 -13.06 -7.46
CA GLU A 141 -9.97 -12.26 -6.33
C GLU A 141 -9.96 -10.76 -6.65
N ILE A 142 -9.55 -10.39 -7.86
CA ILE A 142 -9.65 -9.01 -8.37
C ILE A 142 -11.11 -8.55 -8.40
N HIS A 143 -12.03 -9.37 -8.90
CA HIS A 143 -13.46 -9.04 -8.92
C HIS A 143 -14.07 -8.90 -7.52
N LYS A 144 -13.64 -9.72 -6.56
CA LYS A 144 -14.06 -9.56 -5.16
C LYS A 144 -13.58 -8.24 -4.57
N PHE A 145 -12.33 -7.86 -4.87
CA PHE A 145 -11.78 -6.59 -4.42
C PHE A 145 -12.49 -5.39 -5.08
N TRP A 146 -12.81 -5.48 -6.36
CA TRP A 146 -13.63 -4.49 -7.06
C TRP A 146 -14.96 -4.28 -6.32
N LYS A 147 -15.69 -5.36 -6.06
CA LYS A 147 -16.95 -5.32 -5.32
C LYS A 147 -16.78 -4.76 -3.91
N LYS A 148 -15.71 -5.12 -3.21
CA LYS A 148 -15.37 -4.57 -1.88
C LYS A 148 -15.24 -3.04 -1.92
N LEU A 149 -14.57 -2.48 -2.92
CA LEU A 149 -14.41 -1.03 -3.09
C LEU A 149 -15.76 -0.34 -3.36
N GLU A 150 -16.59 -0.93 -4.23
CA GLU A 150 -17.93 -0.40 -4.51
C GLU A 150 -18.81 -0.38 -3.26
N ASP A 151 -18.83 -1.49 -2.53
CA ASP A 151 -19.66 -1.63 -1.31
C ASP A 151 -19.16 -0.72 -0.19
N PHE A 152 -17.85 -0.60 -0.02
CA PHE A 152 -17.26 0.23 1.03
C PHE A 152 -17.49 1.73 0.81
N TYR A 153 -17.32 2.19 -0.42
CA TYR A 153 -17.45 3.61 -0.75
C TYR A 153 -18.82 4.02 -1.28
N GLY A 154 -19.73 3.07 -1.51
CA GLY A 154 -21.05 3.35 -2.09
C GLY A 154 -20.98 3.92 -3.51
N VAL A 155 -20.01 3.45 -4.31
CA VAL A 155 -19.79 3.90 -5.69
C VAL A 155 -19.98 2.75 -6.68
N THR A 156 -20.17 3.09 -7.94
CA THR A 156 -20.11 2.13 -9.05
C THR A 156 -18.86 2.42 -9.84
N ILE A 157 -18.00 1.42 -9.99
CA ILE A 157 -16.77 1.50 -10.78
C ILE A 157 -17.08 0.97 -12.18
N THR A 158 -16.82 1.77 -13.21
CA THR A 158 -17.01 1.36 -14.59
C THR A 158 -15.71 0.84 -15.22
N GLU A 159 -15.82 0.05 -16.28
CA GLU A 159 -14.65 -0.39 -17.07
C GLU A 159 -13.85 0.82 -17.60
N GLU A 160 -14.53 1.91 -17.95
CA GLU A 160 -13.88 3.13 -18.42
C GLU A 160 -13.07 3.81 -17.31
N ASP A 161 -13.52 3.78 -16.06
CA ASP A 161 -12.77 4.30 -14.91
C ASP A 161 -11.52 3.44 -14.66
N VAL A 162 -11.64 2.12 -14.74
CA VAL A 162 -10.50 1.21 -14.63
C VAL A 162 -9.50 1.46 -15.75
N LYS A 163 -9.96 1.62 -16.98
CA LYS A 163 -9.09 1.92 -18.13
C LYS A 163 -8.33 3.23 -17.95
N LYS A 164 -8.98 4.29 -17.47
CA LYS A 164 -8.30 5.55 -17.14
C LYS A 164 -7.25 5.37 -16.07
N ALA A 165 -7.56 4.61 -15.02
CA ALA A 165 -6.60 4.31 -13.96
C ALA A 165 -5.40 3.50 -14.46
N ILE A 166 -5.60 2.52 -15.35
CA ILE A 166 -4.53 1.76 -15.99
C ILE A 166 -3.62 2.68 -16.81
N LEU A 167 -4.18 3.58 -17.60
CA LEU A 167 -3.39 4.52 -18.40
C LEU A 167 -2.55 5.45 -17.52
N LEU A 168 -3.13 5.95 -16.42
CA LEU A 168 -2.40 6.75 -15.43
C LEU A 168 -1.24 5.96 -14.80
N LYS A 169 -1.48 4.72 -14.38
CA LYS A 169 -0.45 3.87 -13.77
C LYS A 169 0.61 3.43 -14.77
N ASN A 170 0.26 3.26 -16.04
CA ASN A 170 1.26 2.98 -17.09
C ASN A 170 2.19 4.18 -17.30
N ALA A 171 1.67 5.40 -17.33
CA ALA A 171 2.52 6.60 -17.40
C ALA A 171 3.48 6.71 -16.20
N GLU A 172 3.03 6.36 -14.99
CA GLU A 172 3.92 6.27 -13.82
C GLU A 172 5.00 5.18 -13.99
N ARG A 173 4.63 3.99 -14.49
CA ARG A 173 5.58 2.90 -14.75
C ARG A 173 6.64 3.29 -15.79
N ASP A 174 6.25 3.99 -16.83
CA ASP A 174 7.17 4.47 -17.87
C ASP A 174 8.22 5.41 -17.27
N LEU A 175 7.83 6.35 -16.41
CA LEU A 175 8.76 7.23 -15.69
C LEU A 175 9.70 6.46 -14.75
N VAL A 176 9.21 5.43 -14.08
CA VAL A 176 10.07 4.56 -13.25
C VAL A 176 11.07 3.79 -14.10
N LEU A 177 10.67 3.30 -15.27
CA LEU A 177 11.57 2.64 -16.21
C LEU A 177 12.64 3.59 -16.72
N GLU A 178 12.29 4.81 -17.11
CA GLU A 178 13.26 5.86 -17.50
C GLU A 178 14.26 6.14 -16.36
N TYR A 179 13.78 6.27 -15.13
CA TYR A 179 14.65 6.44 -13.96
C TYR A 179 15.64 5.28 -13.78
N LEU A 180 15.17 4.03 -13.94
CA LEU A 180 16.05 2.85 -13.84
C LEU A 180 17.11 2.78 -14.95
N GLU A 181 16.81 3.31 -16.15
CA GLU A 181 17.79 3.40 -17.24
C GLU A 181 18.98 4.30 -16.88
N LEU A 182 18.78 5.33 -16.02
CA LEU A 182 19.88 6.19 -15.57
C LEU A 182 20.98 5.40 -14.86
N GLY A 183 20.62 4.29 -14.18
CA GLY A 183 21.60 3.40 -13.54
C GLY A 183 22.54 2.68 -14.52
N LYS A 184 22.24 2.67 -15.81
CA LYS A 184 23.09 2.08 -16.86
C LYS A 184 24.13 3.07 -17.42
N LEU A 185 24.04 4.33 -17.03
CA LEU A 185 24.92 5.40 -17.54
C LEU A 185 26.22 5.55 -16.72
N ASN A 186 26.47 4.69 -15.72
CA ASN A 186 27.67 4.68 -14.89
C ASN A 186 28.61 3.53 -15.27
#